data_b619638dedd3dd9e2eba7baa1e9ba164
#
_entry.id   b619638dedd3dd9e2eba7baa1e9ba164
#
_cell.length_a   1.000
_cell.length_b   1.000
_cell.length_c   1.000
_cell.angle_alpha   90.00
_cell.angle_beta   90.00
_cell.angle_gamma   90.00
#
_symmetry.space_group_name_H-M   'P 1'
#
loop_
_entity.id
_entity.type
_entity.pdbx_description
1 polymer ?
#
loop_
_entity_poly.entity_id
_entity_poly.type
_entity_poly.pdbx_seq_one_letter_code
_entity_poly.pdbx_strand_id
1 'polypeptide(L)'
;MKKNFRFLTRLSLVLVYLVILAGATVRMTGSGMGCPDWPKCFGYYIPPIEQSQVLFQPNSKYKKGEMIIFNDEKLLVAKSNFSSSDLIDLKNWDTYEKHDYIIFNPVHTWIEYINRLVGALSGIPILLFTIISVVYFKKYKHLTFVSILTVLCMGFQAWLGKTVVDSNLAPFKITFHMLMALLIIALLIYLDNSSSKYAIKRNKIFTNFLFVAIVLTLIQIVLGTQVRQFVDEQANVYYDKHQWFNEIPMVYEYHRSFSLVVITVNFGLFYMNKKLNLGNNYITYVIVLLFIEALSGVVMFYFDFPFGSQTIHLFIASLIFGFQFFILLKNITFKDKLNYEI
;
A
#
# COMPACT_ATOMS: atom_id res chain seq x y z
N MET A 1 -23.62 2.76 -18.89
CA MET A 1 -22.38 3.42 -18.47
C MET A 1 -22.24 3.56 -16.96
N LYS A 2 -23.09 4.32 -16.24
CA LYS A 2 -22.92 4.58 -14.79
C LYS A 2 -22.79 3.31 -13.93
N LYS A 3 -23.55 2.24 -14.23
CA LYS A 3 -23.51 0.99 -13.44
C LYS A 3 -22.15 0.28 -13.57
N ASN A 4 -21.66 0.07 -14.79
CA ASN A 4 -20.37 -0.62 -15.02
C ASN A 4 -19.18 0.22 -14.55
N PHE A 5 -19.18 1.54 -14.79
CA PHE A 5 -18.16 2.45 -14.28
C PHE A 5 -18.09 2.38 -12.75
N ARG A 6 -19.22 2.47 -12.06
CA ARG A 6 -19.29 2.40 -10.60
C ARG A 6 -18.85 1.03 -10.06
N PHE A 7 -19.25 -0.05 -10.72
CA PHE A 7 -18.82 -1.40 -10.35
C PHE A 7 -17.30 -1.53 -10.43
N LEU A 8 -16.69 -1.12 -11.56
CA LEU A 8 -15.25 -1.19 -11.76
C LEU A 8 -14.48 -0.29 -10.77
N THR A 9 -14.99 0.92 -10.49
CA THR A 9 -14.38 1.82 -9.50
C THR A 9 -14.38 1.18 -8.09
N ARG A 10 -15.47 0.55 -7.69
CA ARG A 10 -15.57 -0.16 -6.41
C ARG A 10 -14.68 -1.40 -6.36
N LEU A 11 -14.65 -2.16 -7.44
CA LEU A 11 -13.75 -3.31 -7.57
C LEU A 11 -12.29 -2.86 -7.44
N SER A 12 -11.91 -1.76 -8.11
CA SER A 12 -10.58 -1.17 -7.97
C SER A 12 -10.29 -0.76 -6.53
N LEU A 13 -11.24 -0.13 -5.85
CA LEU A 13 -11.08 0.28 -4.46
C LEU A 13 -10.82 -0.92 -3.53
N VAL A 14 -11.59 -2.00 -3.70
CA VAL A 14 -11.38 -3.25 -2.94
C VAL A 14 -10.00 -3.84 -3.24
N LEU A 15 -9.61 -3.92 -4.53
CA LEU A 15 -8.30 -4.44 -4.91
C LEU A 15 -7.14 -3.59 -4.39
N VAL A 16 -7.25 -2.25 -4.39
CA VAL A 16 -6.22 -1.37 -3.80
C VAL A 16 -6.10 -1.59 -2.30
N TYR A 17 -7.19 -1.78 -1.57
CA TYR A 17 -7.11 -2.17 -0.15
C TYR A 17 -6.46 -3.54 0.04
N LEU A 18 -6.72 -4.51 -0.84
CA LEU A 18 -6.02 -5.79 -0.81
C LEU A 18 -4.52 -5.66 -1.11
N VAL A 19 -4.12 -4.73 -2.00
CA VAL A 19 -2.69 -4.41 -2.24
C VAL A 19 -2.04 -3.83 -0.98
N ILE A 20 -2.74 -2.93 -0.25
CA ILE A 20 -2.22 -2.39 1.02
C ILE A 20 -2.05 -3.51 2.05
N LEU A 21 -3.03 -4.39 2.17
CA LEU A 21 -2.96 -5.55 3.07
C LEU A 21 -1.80 -6.48 2.70
N ALA A 22 -1.64 -6.81 1.41
CA ALA A 22 -0.55 -7.63 0.91
C ALA A 22 0.82 -6.97 1.15
N GLY A 23 0.97 -5.68 0.84
CA GLY A 23 2.21 -4.92 1.07
C GLY A 23 2.58 -4.81 2.55
N ALA A 24 1.58 -4.62 3.43
CA ALA A 24 1.79 -4.65 4.87
C ALA A 24 2.24 -6.05 5.36
N THR A 25 1.71 -7.13 4.75
CA THR A 25 2.13 -8.51 5.03
C THR A 25 3.57 -8.75 4.57
N VAL A 26 3.93 -8.32 3.36
CA VAL A 26 5.32 -8.37 2.86
C VAL A 26 6.28 -7.74 3.87
N ARG A 27 5.94 -6.55 4.37
CA ARG A 27 6.78 -5.85 5.33
C ARG A 27 6.83 -6.54 6.70
N MET A 28 5.70 -7.03 7.20
CA MET A 28 5.61 -7.74 8.49
C MET A 28 6.43 -9.03 8.48
N THR A 29 6.46 -9.75 7.37
CA THR A 29 7.19 -11.02 7.22
C THR A 29 8.66 -10.85 6.85
N GLY A 30 9.14 -9.61 6.65
CA GLY A 30 10.49 -9.37 6.17
C GLY A 30 10.71 -9.78 4.71
N SER A 31 9.61 -9.96 3.93
CA SER A 31 9.67 -10.49 2.56
C SER A 31 9.95 -9.41 1.49
N GLY A 32 10.22 -8.17 1.90
CA GLY A 32 10.36 -7.04 0.97
C GLY A 32 11.58 -7.11 0.04
N MET A 33 12.48 -8.07 0.29
CA MET A 33 13.63 -8.39 -0.55
C MET A 33 13.59 -9.84 -1.03
N GLY A 34 12.42 -10.47 -1.06
CA GLY A 34 12.24 -11.84 -1.55
C GLY A 34 12.49 -12.01 -3.06
N CYS A 35 12.44 -10.90 -3.81
CA CYS A 35 12.71 -10.85 -5.25
C CYS A 35 13.75 -9.76 -5.55
N PRO A 36 14.97 -10.10 -5.95
CA PRO A 36 16.04 -9.12 -6.17
C PRO A 36 15.82 -8.20 -7.37
N ASP A 37 15.02 -8.59 -8.34
CA ASP A 37 14.75 -7.86 -9.57
C ASP A 37 13.27 -7.48 -9.72
N TRP A 38 12.98 -6.60 -10.67
CA TRP A 38 11.64 -6.16 -11.01
C TRP A 38 11.52 -5.93 -12.53
N PRO A 39 10.45 -6.34 -13.20
CA PRO A 39 9.20 -6.94 -12.71
C PRO A 39 9.29 -8.45 -12.46
N LYS A 40 10.39 -9.07 -12.78
CA LYS A 40 10.67 -10.50 -12.58
C LYS A 40 11.08 -10.77 -11.13
N CYS A 41 11.37 -12.04 -10.85
CA CYS A 41 11.88 -12.52 -9.58
C CYS A 41 12.96 -13.57 -9.86
N PHE A 42 14.22 -13.28 -9.53
CA PHE A 42 15.40 -14.06 -9.95
C PHE A 42 15.49 -14.25 -11.48
N GLY A 43 15.00 -13.30 -12.27
CA GLY A 43 14.93 -13.38 -13.73
C GLY A 43 13.73 -14.15 -14.28
N TYR A 44 12.92 -14.78 -13.44
CA TYR A 44 11.72 -15.55 -13.82
C TYR A 44 10.45 -14.70 -13.74
N TYR A 45 9.47 -14.97 -14.62
CA TYR A 45 8.12 -14.38 -14.52
C TYR A 45 7.26 -15.07 -13.46
N ILE A 46 7.46 -16.37 -13.24
CA ILE A 46 6.89 -17.13 -12.12
C ILE A 46 8.07 -17.46 -11.21
N PRO A 47 8.04 -17.07 -9.94
CA PRO A 47 9.18 -17.22 -9.04
C PRO A 47 9.63 -18.66 -8.88
N PRO A 48 10.93 -18.89 -8.65
CA PRO A 48 11.42 -20.20 -8.27
C PRO A 48 10.80 -20.66 -6.93
N ILE A 49 10.63 -21.99 -6.80
CA ILE A 49 10.10 -22.63 -5.59
C ILE A 49 11.15 -23.46 -4.86
N GLU A 50 12.25 -23.80 -5.55
CA GLU A 50 13.34 -24.60 -5.02
C GLU A 50 14.67 -23.87 -5.15
N GLN A 51 15.53 -24.07 -4.17
CA GLN A 51 16.89 -23.49 -4.18
C GLN A 51 17.71 -23.96 -5.40
N SER A 52 17.51 -25.19 -5.86
CA SER A 52 18.16 -25.75 -7.05
C SER A 52 17.96 -24.88 -8.30
N GLN A 53 16.81 -24.20 -8.41
CA GLN A 53 16.49 -23.36 -9.57
C GLN A 53 17.29 -22.03 -9.61
N VAL A 54 17.84 -21.62 -8.49
CA VAL A 54 18.68 -20.40 -8.37
C VAL A 54 20.16 -20.72 -8.14
N LEU A 55 20.55 -21.99 -8.27
CA LEU A 55 21.95 -22.41 -8.28
C LEU A 55 22.38 -22.75 -9.71
N PHE A 56 23.70 -22.69 -9.97
CA PHE A 56 24.24 -23.09 -11.25
C PHE A 56 23.93 -24.57 -11.54
N GLN A 57 23.34 -24.81 -12.73
CA GLN A 57 23.05 -26.15 -13.23
C GLN A 57 23.94 -26.45 -14.45
N PRO A 58 24.76 -27.52 -14.44
CA PRO A 58 25.51 -27.94 -15.60
C PRO A 58 24.59 -28.33 -16.75
N ASN A 59 25.06 -28.17 -18.00
CA ASN A 59 24.37 -28.56 -19.22
C ASN A 59 22.93 -28.06 -19.34
N SER A 60 22.66 -26.89 -18.77
CA SER A 60 21.33 -26.26 -18.72
C SER A 60 21.23 -25.04 -19.59
N LYS A 61 20.00 -24.69 -20.01
CA LYS A 61 19.74 -23.50 -20.83
C LYS A 61 19.36 -22.33 -19.93
N TYR A 62 20.13 -21.25 -20.04
CA TYR A 62 19.87 -19.99 -19.34
C TYR A 62 19.32 -18.95 -20.31
N LYS A 63 18.37 -18.15 -19.84
CA LYS A 63 17.83 -17.01 -20.58
C LYS A 63 18.45 -15.72 -20.07
N LYS A 64 18.59 -14.73 -20.94
CA LYS A 64 19.05 -13.41 -20.58
C LYS A 64 18.26 -12.85 -19.37
N GLY A 65 18.99 -12.46 -18.33
CA GLY A 65 18.45 -11.89 -17.10
C GLY A 65 18.06 -12.92 -16.04
N GLU A 66 18.18 -14.22 -16.28
CA GLU A 66 18.08 -15.24 -15.22
C GLU A 66 19.23 -15.08 -14.24
N MET A 67 18.94 -15.30 -12.95
CA MET A 67 19.89 -15.09 -11.87
C MET A 67 20.21 -16.39 -11.17
N ILE A 68 21.48 -16.51 -10.76
CA ILE A 68 21.96 -17.61 -9.91
C ILE A 68 22.74 -17.06 -8.72
N ILE A 69 22.70 -17.80 -7.63
CA ILE A 69 23.55 -17.61 -6.46
C ILE A 69 24.82 -18.44 -6.66
N PHE A 70 25.97 -17.78 -6.65
CA PHE A 70 27.27 -18.40 -6.88
C PHE A 70 28.14 -18.29 -5.62
N ASN A 71 28.64 -19.42 -5.12
CA ASN A 71 29.46 -19.56 -3.91
C ASN A 71 28.85 -18.93 -2.65
N ASP A 72 27.51 -18.92 -2.55
CA ASP A 72 26.73 -18.32 -1.45
C ASP A 72 27.04 -16.83 -1.15
N GLU A 73 27.80 -16.16 -2.03
CA GLU A 73 28.28 -14.80 -1.80
C GLU A 73 27.86 -13.80 -2.89
N LYS A 74 27.47 -14.24 -4.08
CA LYS A 74 27.22 -13.34 -5.22
C LYS A 74 26.02 -13.74 -6.04
N LEU A 75 25.19 -12.75 -6.41
CA LEU A 75 24.19 -12.90 -7.45
C LEU A 75 24.84 -12.65 -8.82
N LEU A 76 24.70 -13.62 -9.72
CA LEU A 76 25.11 -13.52 -11.11
C LEU A 76 23.91 -13.48 -12.03
N VAL A 77 23.98 -12.65 -13.07
CA VAL A 77 22.90 -12.43 -14.05
C VAL A 77 23.39 -12.87 -15.43
N ALA A 78 22.63 -13.71 -16.12
CA ALA A 78 22.94 -14.17 -17.46
C ALA A 78 22.89 -13.00 -18.47
N LYS A 79 24.01 -12.75 -19.19
CA LYS A 79 24.17 -11.67 -20.19
C LYS A 79 23.33 -11.89 -21.43
N SER A 80 23.18 -13.13 -21.83
CA SER A 80 22.48 -13.55 -23.03
C SER A 80 21.83 -14.92 -22.82
N ASN A 81 21.12 -15.43 -23.83
CA ASN A 81 20.68 -16.80 -23.85
C ASN A 81 21.88 -17.70 -24.21
N PHE A 82 22.17 -18.69 -23.39
CA PHE A 82 23.25 -19.64 -23.63
C PHE A 82 22.94 -21.01 -23.01
N SER A 83 23.73 -22.02 -23.38
CA SER A 83 23.75 -23.32 -22.71
C SER A 83 25.04 -23.43 -21.89
N SER A 84 24.93 -23.82 -20.63
CA SER A 84 26.08 -24.02 -19.77
C SER A 84 26.80 -25.34 -20.13
N SER A 85 28.09 -25.38 -19.85
CA SER A 85 28.88 -26.62 -19.82
C SER A 85 28.90 -27.21 -18.41
N ASP A 86 29.75 -28.23 -18.19
CA ASP A 86 29.94 -28.84 -16.86
C ASP A 86 30.45 -27.85 -15.81
N LEU A 87 31.25 -26.87 -16.24
CA LEU A 87 31.79 -25.82 -15.38
C LEU A 87 31.17 -24.47 -15.73
N ILE A 88 31.07 -23.59 -14.73
CA ILE A 88 30.60 -22.22 -14.93
C ILE A 88 31.64 -21.40 -15.71
N ASP A 89 31.22 -20.81 -16.82
CA ASP A 89 32.00 -19.80 -17.52
C ASP A 89 31.53 -18.39 -17.16
N LEU A 90 32.27 -17.70 -16.30
CA LEU A 90 31.96 -16.37 -15.80
C LEU A 90 31.84 -15.30 -16.90
N LYS A 91 32.33 -15.56 -18.12
CA LYS A 91 32.18 -14.64 -19.27
C LYS A 91 30.71 -14.44 -19.66
N ASN A 92 29.86 -15.44 -19.39
CA ASN A 92 28.44 -15.42 -19.71
C ASN A 92 27.59 -14.73 -18.63
N TRP A 93 28.21 -14.29 -17.53
CA TRP A 93 27.53 -13.73 -16.37
C TRP A 93 28.00 -12.33 -16.05
N ASP A 94 27.10 -11.45 -15.58
CA ASP A 94 27.39 -10.19 -14.92
C ASP A 94 27.11 -10.32 -13.42
N THR A 95 27.89 -9.62 -12.60
CA THR A 95 27.58 -9.51 -11.17
C THR A 95 26.40 -8.54 -10.99
N TYR A 96 25.44 -8.91 -10.14
CA TYR A 96 24.33 -8.05 -9.80
C TYR A 96 24.76 -7.06 -8.70
N GLU A 97 24.76 -5.75 -9.05
CA GLU A 97 25.37 -4.70 -8.20
C GLU A 97 24.34 -3.84 -7.45
N LYS A 98 23.03 -4.03 -7.66
CA LYS A 98 22.01 -3.14 -7.08
C LYS A 98 21.88 -3.28 -5.58
N HIS A 99 22.08 -4.45 -5.05
CA HIS A 99 22.12 -4.78 -3.62
C HIS A 99 22.84 -6.13 -3.43
N ASP A 100 23.30 -6.35 -2.24
CA ASP A 100 24.03 -7.54 -1.78
C ASP A 100 23.11 -8.65 -1.20
N TYR A 101 21.83 -8.62 -1.55
CA TYR A 101 20.87 -9.63 -1.12
C TYR A 101 21.10 -10.96 -1.84
N ILE A 102 21.44 -12.00 -1.09
CA ILE A 102 21.92 -13.29 -1.63
C ILE A 102 21.06 -14.47 -1.17
N ILE A 103 20.26 -14.29 -0.11
CA ILE A 103 19.52 -15.39 0.50
C ILE A 103 18.24 -15.69 -0.27
N PHE A 104 18.13 -16.91 -0.83
CA PHE A 104 16.89 -17.40 -1.40
C PHE A 104 16.00 -18.02 -0.32
N ASN A 105 14.79 -17.49 -0.19
CA ASN A 105 13.74 -18.08 0.66
C ASN A 105 12.44 -18.13 -0.17
N PRO A 106 11.97 -19.32 -0.55
CA PRO A 106 10.79 -19.46 -1.41
C PRO A 106 9.54 -18.83 -0.80
N VAL A 107 9.37 -18.89 0.53
CA VAL A 107 8.21 -18.27 1.20
C VAL A 107 8.24 -16.76 1.04
N HIS A 108 9.37 -16.10 1.32
CA HIS A 108 9.53 -14.65 1.16
C HIS A 108 9.36 -14.24 -0.31
N THR A 109 9.95 -15.00 -1.22
CA THR A 109 9.84 -14.80 -2.67
C THR A 109 8.38 -14.82 -3.13
N TRP A 110 7.60 -15.80 -2.71
CA TRP A 110 6.19 -15.92 -3.09
C TRP A 110 5.30 -14.89 -2.42
N ILE A 111 5.54 -14.52 -1.17
CA ILE A 111 4.79 -13.45 -0.48
C ILE A 111 4.97 -12.12 -1.23
N GLU A 112 6.20 -11.78 -1.60
CA GLU A 112 6.47 -10.56 -2.37
C GLU A 112 5.86 -10.63 -3.78
N TYR A 113 6.00 -11.76 -4.48
CA TYR A 113 5.42 -11.94 -5.81
C TYR A 113 3.89 -11.80 -5.81
N ILE A 114 3.20 -12.41 -4.85
CA ILE A 114 1.75 -12.30 -4.71
C ILE A 114 1.34 -10.83 -4.52
N ASN A 115 2.06 -10.08 -3.71
CA ASN A 115 1.81 -8.64 -3.57
C ASN A 115 1.94 -7.90 -4.90
N ARG A 116 3.00 -8.17 -5.68
CA ARG A 116 3.19 -7.59 -7.02
C ARG A 116 2.05 -7.98 -7.97
N LEU A 117 1.61 -9.24 -7.92
CA LEU A 117 0.51 -9.76 -8.75
C LEU A 117 -0.81 -9.08 -8.42
N VAL A 118 -1.17 -8.96 -7.13
CA VAL A 118 -2.40 -8.25 -6.70
C VAL A 118 -2.33 -6.78 -7.12
N GLY A 119 -1.14 -6.16 -7.03
CA GLY A 119 -0.89 -4.81 -7.55
C GLY A 119 -1.19 -4.68 -9.05
N ALA A 120 -0.67 -5.59 -9.86
CA ALA A 120 -0.92 -5.62 -11.30
C ALA A 120 -2.41 -5.85 -11.63
N LEU A 121 -3.05 -6.81 -10.93
CA LEU A 121 -4.47 -7.09 -11.09
C LEU A 121 -5.36 -5.89 -10.73
N SER A 122 -4.97 -5.07 -9.75
CA SER A 122 -5.72 -3.87 -9.37
C SER A 122 -5.71 -2.79 -10.47
N GLY A 123 -4.70 -2.79 -11.34
CA GLY A 123 -4.61 -1.88 -12.47
C GLY A 123 -5.63 -2.19 -13.59
N ILE A 124 -6.05 -3.43 -13.76
CA ILE A 124 -6.97 -3.85 -14.85
C ILE A 124 -8.31 -3.11 -14.76
N PRO A 125 -9.07 -3.15 -13.67
CA PRO A 125 -10.35 -2.44 -13.60
C PRO A 125 -10.17 -0.91 -13.64
N ILE A 126 -9.02 -0.37 -13.20
CA ILE A 126 -8.68 1.05 -13.33
C ILE A 126 -8.56 1.44 -14.82
N LEU A 127 -7.85 0.65 -15.61
CA LEU A 127 -7.76 0.86 -17.05
C LEU A 127 -9.13 0.74 -17.74
N LEU A 128 -9.92 -0.28 -17.39
CA LEU A 128 -11.25 -0.51 -17.96
C LEU A 128 -12.21 0.66 -17.69
N PHE A 129 -12.32 1.14 -16.45
CA PHE A 129 -13.21 2.28 -16.20
C PHE A 129 -12.69 3.57 -16.83
N THR A 130 -11.38 3.73 -16.98
CA THR A 130 -10.78 4.87 -17.66
C THR A 130 -11.12 4.86 -19.15
N ILE A 131 -11.01 3.71 -19.82
CA ILE A 131 -11.45 3.55 -21.23
C ILE A 131 -12.94 3.91 -21.36
N ILE A 132 -13.79 3.40 -20.48
CA ILE A 132 -15.22 3.76 -20.45
C ILE A 132 -15.39 5.27 -20.32
N SER A 133 -14.63 5.94 -19.42
CA SER A 133 -14.73 7.38 -19.22
C SER A 133 -14.32 8.19 -20.45
N VAL A 134 -13.28 7.74 -21.17
CA VAL A 134 -12.80 8.37 -22.42
C VAL A 134 -13.86 8.27 -23.52
N VAL A 135 -14.50 7.11 -23.71
CA VAL A 135 -15.60 6.93 -24.68
C VAL A 135 -16.72 7.95 -24.44
N TYR A 136 -16.97 8.30 -23.19
CA TYR A 136 -18.00 9.28 -22.81
C TYR A 136 -17.44 10.66 -22.48
N PHE A 137 -16.24 11.01 -22.95
CA PHE A 137 -15.51 12.24 -22.62
C PHE A 137 -16.35 13.51 -22.77
N LYS A 138 -17.06 13.66 -23.92
CA LYS A 138 -17.89 14.87 -24.19
C LYS A 138 -18.91 15.16 -23.09
N LYS A 139 -19.44 14.12 -22.45
CA LYS A 139 -20.48 14.23 -21.42
C LYS A 139 -19.91 14.32 -19.99
N TYR A 140 -18.74 13.73 -19.74
CA TYR A 140 -18.18 13.56 -18.38
C TYR A 140 -16.70 13.93 -18.33
N LYS A 141 -16.28 15.05 -18.93
CA LYS A 141 -14.89 15.53 -19.02
C LYS A 141 -14.13 15.38 -17.70
N HIS A 142 -14.71 15.89 -16.63
CA HIS A 142 -14.09 15.89 -15.30
C HIS A 142 -13.82 14.45 -14.79
N LEU A 143 -14.77 13.52 -14.93
CA LEU A 143 -14.55 12.12 -14.53
C LEU A 143 -13.43 11.47 -15.36
N THR A 144 -13.33 11.80 -16.64
CA THR A 144 -12.24 11.29 -17.49
C THR A 144 -10.89 11.81 -17.02
N PHE A 145 -10.76 13.10 -16.69
CA PHE A 145 -9.51 13.63 -16.15
C PHE A 145 -9.08 12.93 -14.86
N VAL A 146 -10.00 12.75 -13.93
CA VAL A 146 -9.68 12.05 -12.67
C VAL A 146 -9.37 10.57 -12.89
N SER A 147 -10.04 9.91 -13.86
CA SER A 147 -9.73 8.52 -14.22
C SER A 147 -8.33 8.39 -14.81
N ILE A 148 -7.94 9.28 -15.71
CA ILE A 148 -6.58 9.32 -16.30
C ILE A 148 -5.55 9.59 -15.18
N LEU A 149 -5.81 10.56 -14.31
CA LEU A 149 -4.94 10.83 -13.16
C LEU A 149 -4.77 9.58 -12.28
N THR A 150 -5.85 8.81 -12.07
CA THR A 150 -5.77 7.55 -11.30
C THR A 150 -4.85 6.52 -11.97
N VAL A 151 -4.91 6.39 -13.32
CA VAL A 151 -3.98 5.53 -14.09
C VAL A 151 -2.53 5.99 -13.92
N LEU A 152 -2.29 7.30 -14.04
CA LEU A 152 -0.94 7.87 -13.87
C LEU A 152 -0.41 7.63 -12.45
N CYS A 153 -1.26 7.82 -11.43
CA CYS A 153 -0.90 7.52 -10.04
C CYS A 153 -0.60 6.03 -9.83
N MET A 154 -1.35 5.11 -10.47
CA MET A 154 -1.06 3.67 -10.42
C MET A 154 0.27 3.32 -11.09
N GLY A 155 0.58 3.91 -12.25
CA GLY A 155 1.89 3.75 -12.90
C GLY A 155 3.04 4.26 -12.02
N PHE A 156 2.85 5.44 -11.41
CA PHE A 156 3.82 6.01 -10.47
C PHE A 156 3.96 5.16 -9.20
N GLN A 157 2.87 4.60 -8.69
CA GLN A 157 2.88 3.66 -7.55
C GLN A 157 3.71 2.41 -7.87
N ALA A 158 3.56 1.83 -9.08
CA ALA A 158 4.36 0.69 -9.51
C ALA A 158 5.85 1.04 -9.61
N TRP A 159 6.18 2.23 -10.14
CA TRP A 159 7.55 2.74 -10.18
C TRP A 159 8.12 2.99 -8.78
N LEU A 160 7.34 3.57 -7.86
CA LEU A 160 7.74 3.71 -6.46
C LEU A 160 8.04 2.35 -5.83
N GLY A 161 7.18 1.33 -6.05
CA GLY A 161 7.42 -0.03 -5.56
C GLY A 161 8.74 -0.60 -6.06
N LYS A 162 9.06 -0.41 -7.36
CA LYS A 162 10.37 -0.77 -7.91
C LYS A 162 11.50 -0.04 -7.18
N THR A 163 11.39 1.28 -6.96
CA THR A 163 12.45 2.06 -6.29
C THR A 163 12.63 1.70 -4.82
N VAL A 164 11.58 1.21 -4.14
CA VAL A 164 11.68 0.66 -2.79
C VAL A 164 12.59 -0.56 -2.77
N VAL A 165 12.39 -1.52 -3.68
CA VAL A 165 13.26 -2.70 -3.83
C VAL A 165 14.68 -2.30 -4.23
N ASP A 166 14.83 -1.51 -5.30
CA ASP A 166 16.15 -1.07 -5.82
C ASP A 166 16.99 -0.29 -4.76
N SER A 167 16.37 0.21 -3.71
CA SER A 167 17.04 0.98 -2.64
C SER A 167 17.20 0.21 -1.33
N ASN A 168 17.03 -1.09 -1.35
CA ASN A 168 17.05 -1.93 -0.15
C ASN A 168 16.12 -1.38 0.95
N LEU A 169 14.85 -1.15 0.58
CA LEU A 169 13.79 -0.71 1.48
C LEU A 169 14.00 0.66 2.16
N ALA A 170 14.59 1.63 1.43
CA ALA A 170 14.85 2.96 1.98
C ALA A 170 13.57 3.60 2.60
N PRO A 171 13.64 4.08 3.85
CA PRO A 171 12.48 4.44 4.68
C PRO A 171 11.56 5.48 4.07
N PHE A 172 12.12 6.58 3.57
CA PHE A 172 11.34 7.64 2.93
C PHE A 172 10.57 7.14 1.71
N LYS A 173 11.13 6.21 0.93
CA LYS A 173 10.46 5.64 -0.24
C LYS A 173 9.24 4.83 0.17
N ILE A 174 9.31 4.10 1.28
CA ILE A 174 8.18 3.35 1.83
C ILE A 174 7.06 4.30 2.29
N THR A 175 7.40 5.40 2.96
CA THR A 175 6.43 6.41 3.39
C THR A 175 5.74 7.05 2.18
N PHE A 176 6.49 7.45 1.14
CA PHE A 176 5.91 8.00 -0.10
C PHE A 176 5.03 6.98 -0.82
N HIS A 177 5.46 5.72 -0.87
CA HIS A 177 4.66 4.63 -1.45
C HIS A 177 3.32 4.47 -0.73
N MET A 178 3.30 4.54 0.61
CA MET A 178 2.06 4.50 1.39
C MET A 178 1.17 5.73 1.14
N LEU A 179 1.72 6.94 1.14
CA LEU A 179 0.95 8.16 0.87
C LEU A 179 0.36 8.16 -0.54
N MET A 180 1.07 7.64 -1.53
CA MET A 180 0.56 7.49 -2.89
C MET A 180 -0.59 6.48 -2.94
N ALA A 181 -0.53 5.37 -2.19
CA ALA A 181 -1.64 4.43 -2.09
C ALA A 181 -2.90 5.10 -1.50
N LEU A 182 -2.76 5.93 -0.46
CA LEU A 182 -3.86 6.72 0.10
C LEU A 182 -4.43 7.73 -0.90
N LEU A 183 -3.60 8.36 -1.71
CA LEU A 183 -4.04 9.25 -2.79
C LEU A 183 -4.88 8.50 -3.82
N ILE A 184 -4.45 7.30 -4.22
CA ILE A 184 -5.22 6.44 -5.14
C ILE A 184 -6.58 6.07 -4.53
N ILE A 185 -6.63 5.71 -3.25
CA ILE A 185 -7.89 5.48 -2.52
C ILE A 185 -8.79 6.73 -2.59
N ALA A 186 -8.24 7.92 -2.32
CA ALA A 186 -9.00 9.16 -2.37
C ALA A 186 -9.58 9.42 -3.77
N LEU A 187 -8.80 9.20 -4.84
CA LEU A 187 -9.26 9.35 -6.23
C LEU A 187 -10.38 8.35 -6.56
N LEU A 188 -10.24 7.09 -6.14
CA LEU A 188 -11.27 6.05 -6.36
C LEU A 188 -12.56 6.36 -5.59
N ILE A 189 -12.46 6.78 -4.33
CA ILE A 189 -13.63 7.21 -3.54
C ILE A 189 -14.31 8.43 -4.19
N TYR A 190 -13.53 9.38 -4.70
CA TYR A 190 -14.04 10.53 -5.42
C TYR A 190 -14.82 10.11 -6.69
N LEU A 191 -14.28 9.20 -7.50
CA LEU A 191 -14.94 8.66 -8.69
C LEU A 191 -16.23 7.89 -8.37
N ASP A 192 -16.25 7.06 -7.30
CA ASP A 192 -17.48 6.37 -6.86
C ASP A 192 -18.53 7.37 -6.36
N ASN A 193 -18.12 8.37 -5.56
CA ASN A 193 -19.03 9.38 -5.02
C ASN A 193 -19.65 10.25 -6.12
N SER A 194 -18.89 10.64 -7.14
CA SER A 194 -19.37 11.42 -8.27
C SER A 194 -20.48 10.74 -9.08
N SER A 195 -20.56 9.42 -8.98
CA SER A 195 -21.63 8.61 -9.59
C SER A 195 -22.81 8.32 -8.65
N SER A 196 -22.76 8.77 -7.38
CA SER A 196 -23.75 8.51 -6.33
C SER A 196 -24.79 9.63 -6.22
N LYS A 197 -26.05 9.27 -5.87
CA LYS A 197 -27.15 10.24 -5.67
C LYS A 197 -27.34 10.66 -4.19
N TYR A 198 -26.61 10.05 -3.25
CA TYR A 198 -26.82 10.33 -1.83
C TYR A 198 -26.01 11.54 -1.37
N ALA A 199 -26.69 12.49 -0.74
CA ALA A 199 -26.11 13.67 -0.10
C ALA A 199 -26.43 13.65 1.41
N ILE A 200 -25.53 14.21 2.22
CA ILE A 200 -25.71 14.39 3.67
C ILE A 200 -25.94 15.89 3.93
N LYS A 201 -26.71 16.20 4.98
CA LYS A 201 -26.94 17.60 5.38
C LYS A 201 -25.60 18.31 5.60
N ARG A 202 -25.33 19.36 4.81
CA ARG A 202 -24.08 20.11 4.87
C ARG A 202 -24.00 20.97 6.13
N ASN A 203 -22.86 20.88 6.82
CA ASN A 203 -22.48 21.82 7.88
C ASN A 203 -21.02 22.25 7.67
N LYS A 204 -20.77 23.55 7.52
CA LYS A 204 -19.44 24.10 7.23
C LYS A 204 -18.44 23.84 8.37
N ILE A 205 -18.88 23.97 9.62
CA ILE A 205 -18.02 23.77 10.80
C ILE A 205 -17.61 22.30 10.86
N PHE A 206 -18.58 21.36 10.74
CA PHE A 206 -18.29 19.92 10.68
C PHE A 206 -17.33 19.57 9.54
N THR A 207 -17.51 20.17 8.35
CA THR A 207 -16.62 19.94 7.19
C THR A 207 -15.20 20.39 7.48
N ASN A 208 -15.01 21.56 8.11
CA ASN A 208 -13.67 22.05 8.46
C ASN A 208 -13.00 21.17 9.52
N PHE A 209 -13.74 20.75 10.55
CA PHE A 209 -13.23 19.82 11.57
C PHE A 209 -12.85 18.46 10.96
N LEU A 210 -13.64 17.99 10.01
CA LEU A 210 -13.34 16.74 9.31
C LEU A 210 -12.09 16.84 8.44
N PHE A 211 -11.88 17.99 7.78
CA PHE A 211 -10.64 18.25 7.05
C PHE A 211 -9.42 18.22 8.00
N VAL A 212 -9.53 18.86 9.16
CA VAL A 212 -8.49 18.80 10.21
C VAL A 212 -8.25 17.36 10.64
N ALA A 213 -9.32 16.58 10.89
CA ALA A 213 -9.19 15.17 11.27
C ALA A 213 -8.43 14.33 10.22
N ILE A 214 -8.69 14.56 8.92
CA ILE A 214 -7.98 13.88 7.82
C ILE A 214 -6.49 14.25 7.84
N VAL A 215 -6.15 15.51 8.00
CA VAL A 215 -4.75 15.97 8.08
C VAL A 215 -4.04 15.31 9.27
N LEU A 216 -4.67 15.31 10.45
CA LEU A 216 -4.11 14.66 11.64
C LEU A 216 -3.95 13.15 11.43
N THR A 217 -4.91 12.49 10.78
CA THR A 217 -4.80 11.06 10.44
C THR A 217 -3.62 10.81 9.49
N LEU A 218 -3.38 11.65 8.48
CA LEU A 218 -2.22 11.53 7.60
C LEU A 218 -0.90 11.72 8.36
N ILE A 219 -0.82 12.68 9.26
CA ILE A 219 0.36 12.87 10.13
C ILE A 219 0.58 11.64 11.01
N GLN A 220 -0.48 11.11 11.61
CA GLN A 220 -0.42 9.88 12.43
C GLN A 220 0.09 8.68 11.63
N ILE A 221 -0.36 8.51 10.38
CA ILE A 221 0.12 7.46 9.47
C ILE A 221 1.61 7.65 9.17
N VAL A 222 2.06 8.88 8.90
CA VAL A 222 3.49 9.17 8.66
C VAL A 222 4.32 8.84 9.90
N LEU A 223 3.91 9.25 11.09
CA LEU A 223 4.57 8.88 12.34
C LEU A 223 4.62 7.36 12.51
N GLY A 224 3.53 6.65 12.23
CA GLY A 224 3.47 5.19 12.26
C GLY A 224 4.46 4.53 11.29
N THR A 225 4.67 5.10 10.10
CA THR A 225 5.69 4.58 9.15
C THR A 225 7.11 4.72 9.70
N GLN A 226 7.40 5.78 10.48
CA GLN A 226 8.70 5.98 11.12
C GLN A 226 8.90 5.02 12.31
N VAL A 227 7.86 4.79 13.13
CA VAL A 227 7.91 3.76 14.17
C VAL A 227 8.17 2.38 13.56
N ARG A 228 7.49 2.08 12.46
CA ARG A 228 7.71 0.80 11.75
C ARG A 228 9.12 0.68 11.19
N GLN A 229 9.73 1.78 10.73
CA GLN A 229 11.13 1.78 10.32
C GLN A 229 12.05 1.39 11.49
N PHE A 230 11.87 2.01 12.64
CA PHE A 230 12.63 1.64 13.83
C PHE A 230 12.50 0.15 14.15
N VAL A 231 11.28 -0.40 14.09
CA VAL A 231 11.04 -1.83 14.30
C VAL A 231 11.78 -2.69 13.26
N ASP A 232 11.85 -2.28 11.99
CA ASP A 232 12.61 -3.00 10.96
C ASP A 232 14.12 -3.00 11.26
N GLU A 233 14.66 -1.87 11.72
CA GLU A 233 16.06 -1.73 12.13
C GLU A 233 16.38 -2.65 13.33
N GLN A 234 15.52 -2.67 14.35
CA GLN A 234 15.69 -3.55 15.51
C GLN A 234 15.58 -5.04 15.14
N ALA A 235 14.66 -5.39 14.23
CA ALA A 235 14.50 -6.77 13.76
C ALA A 235 15.72 -7.31 13.00
N ASN A 236 16.53 -6.44 12.42
CA ASN A 236 17.81 -6.83 11.79
C ASN A 236 18.93 -7.06 12.82
N VAL A 237 18.83 -6.50 14.02
CA VAL A 237 19.84 -6.61 15.09
C VAL A 237 19.47 -7.69 16.11
N TYR A 238 18.22 -7.76 16.49
CA TYR A 238 17.74 -8.63 17.56
C TYR A 238 16.74 -9.66 17.02
N TYR A 239 17.07 -10.94 17.15
CA TYR A 239 16.15 -12.03 16.82
C TYR A 239 14.92 -12.07 17.75
N ASP A 240 15.13 -11.77 19.03
CA ASP A 240 14.08 -11.76 20.05
C ASP A 240 13.31 -10.43 20.02
N LYS A 241 12.02 -10.50 19.76
CA LYS A 241 11.13 -9.34 19.66
C LYS A 241 10.99 -8.55 20.97
N HIS A 242 11.17 -9.19 22.11
CA HIS A 242 11.19 -8.53 23.43
C HIS A 242 12.26 -7.44 23.51
N GLN A 243 13.34 -7.57 22.74
CA GLN A 243 14.46 -6.63 22.74
C GLN A 243 14.24 -5.41 21.85
N TRP A 244 13.24 -5.43 20.94
CA TRP A 244 13.04 -4.36 19.96
C TRP A 244 12.70 -3.00 20.60
N PHE A 245 12.13 -2.99 21.79
CA PHE A 245 11.76 -1.78 22.55
C PHE A 245 12.50 -1.63 23.88
N ASN A 246 13.69 -2.25 24.04
CA ASN A 246 14.56 -1.99 25.19
C ASN A 246 14.92 -0.50 25.30
N GLU A 247 15.11 0.16 24.16
CA GLU A 247 15.24 1.61 24.05
C GLU A 247 14.05 2.14 23.24
N ILE A 248 13.13 2.84 23.92
CA ILE A 248 11.93 3.40 23.30
C ILE A 248 12.32 4.66 22.53
N PRO A 249 12.17 4.71 21.18
CA PRO A 249 12.53 5.89 20.41
C PRO A 249 11.49 7.00 20.58
N MET A 250 11.92 8.26 20.56
CA MET A 250 11.02 9.43 20.67
C MET A 250 9.87 9.39 19.66
N VAL A 251 10.12 8.88 18.44
CA VAL A 251 9.08 8.79 17.41
C VAL A 251 7.91 7.88 17.83
N TYR A 252 8.18 6.83 18.62
CA TYR A 252 7.14 5.99 19.19
C TYR A 252 6.30 6.77 20.21
N GLU A 253 6.94 7.54 21.08
CA GLU A 253 6.24 8.35 22.07
C GLU A 253 5.37 9.44 21.41
N TYR A 254 5.88 10.07 20.35
CA TYR A 254 5.10 11.01 19.55
C TYR A 254 3.91 10.32 18.87
N HIS A 255 4.12 9.18 18.22
CA HIS A 255 3.06 8.42 17.59
C HIS A 255 1.97 8.02 18.58
N ARG A 256 2.36 7.48 19.76
CA ARG A 256 1.43 7.10 20.82
C ARG A 256 0.66 8.30 21.39
N SER A 257 1.35 9.39 21.71
CA SER A 257 0.72 10.57 22.32
C SER A 257 -0.16 11.32 21.32
N PHE A 258 0.27 11.42 20.06
CA PHE A 258 -0.50 12.08 19.00
C PHE A 258 -1.77 11.31 18.64
N SER A 259 -1.81 9.99 18.84
CA SER A 259 -3.03 9.19 18.66
C SER A 259 -4.19 9.68 19.51
N LEU A 260 -3.93 10.18 20.74
CA LEU A 260 -4.96 10.76 21.61
C LEU A 260 -5.58 12.02 21.00
N VAL A 261 -4.80 12.84 20.30
CA VAL A 261 -5.31 14.03 19.59
C VAL A 261 -6.21 13.58 18.44
N VAL A 262 -5.79 12.59 17.63
CA VAL A 262 -6.61 12.05 16.54
C VAL A 262 -7.92 11.48 17.06
N ILE A 263 -7.88 10.69 18.14
CA ILE A 263 -9.06 10.11 18.79
C ILE A 263 -9.99 11.23 19.28
N THR A 264 -9.47 12.23 20.02
CA THR A 264 -10.27 13.32 20.58
C THR A 264 -10.99 14.11 19.50
N VAL A 265 -10.31 14.47 18.41
CA VAL A 265 -10.92 15.21 17.29
C VAL A 265 -12.03 14.41 16.62
N ASN A 266 -11.84 13.10 16.42
CA ASN A 266 -12.87 12.25 15.81
C ASN A 266 -14.07 12.01 16.75
N PHE A 267 -13.86 11.92 18.08
CA PHE A 267 -14.97 11.92 19.05
C PHE A 267 -15.73 13.25 19.03
N GLY A 268 -15.03 14.37 18.88
CA GLY A 268 -15.66 15.68 18.67
C GLY A 268 -16.55 15.71 17.43
N LEU A 269 -16.08 15.13 16.31
CA LEU A 269 -16.89 14.97 15.09
C LEU A 269 -18.12 14.08 15.31
N PHE A 270 -17.97 12.98 16.03
CA PHE A 270 -19.07 12.10 16.36
C PHE A 270 -20.12 12.81 17.23
N TYR A 271 -19.70 13.56 18.25
CA TYR A 271 -20.57 14.37 19.08
C TYR A 271 -21.31 15.44 18.27
N MET A 272 -20.57 16.17 17.40
CA MET A 272 -21.16 17.17 16.50
C MET A 272 -22.19 16.57 15.54
N ASN A 273 -21.90 15.39 14.98
CA ASN A 273 -22.83 14.68 14.09
C ASN A 273 -24.16 14.40 14.80
N LYS A 274 -24.12 13.94 16.06
CA LYS A 274 -25.31 13.72 16.90
C LYS A 274 -26.02 15.02 17.25
N LYS A 275 -25.30 15.98 17.82
CA LYS A 275 -25.87 17.28 18.29
C LYS A 275 -26.54 18.07 17.17
N LEU A 276 -25.98 18.06 15.97
CA LEU A 276 -26.47 18.81 14.80
C LEU A 276 -27.44 17.97 13.93
N ASN A 277 -27.73 16.75 14.31
CA ASN A 277 -28.59 15.81 13.57
C ASN A 277 -28.20 15.72 12.08
N LEU A 278 -26.89 15.53 11.80
CA LEU A 278 -26.38 15.48 10.42
C LEU A 278 -26.71 14.15 9.72
N GLY A 279 -27.08 13.11 10.46
CA GLY A 279 -27.49 11.80 9.93
C GLY A 279 -26.35 11.00 9.28
N ASN A 280 -25.08 11.32 9.62
CA ASN A 280 -23.93 10.65 9.04
C ASN A 280 -23.52 9.41 9.86
N ASN A 281 -24.08 8.24 9.51
CA ASN A 281 -23.77 7.00 10.21
C ASN A 281 -22.34 6.50 9.98
N TYR A 282 -21.65 6.97 8.92
CA TYR A 282 -20.28 6.54 8.61
C TYR A 282 -19.27 6.99 9.66
N ILE A 283 -19.56 8.08 10.41
CA ILE A 283 -18.69 8.54 11.51
C ILE A 283 -18.62 7.50 12.64
N THR A 284 -19.66 6.70 12.83
CA THR A 284 -19.65 5.60 13.81
C THR A 284 -18.63 4.53 13.41
N TYR A 285 -18.51 4.20 12.12
CA TYR A 285 -17.48 3.26 11.66
C TYR A 285 -16.08 3.82 11.90
N VAL A 286 -15.84 5.13 11.72
CA VAL A 286 -14.55 5.76 12.05
C VAL A 286 -14.22 5.56 13.53
N ILE A 287 -15.18 5.79 14.44
CA ILE A 287 -14.97 5.60 15.89
C ILE A 287 -14.65 4.14 16.25
N VAL A 288 -15.41 3.19 15.68
CA VAL A 288 -15.15 1.76 15.90
C VAL A 288 -13.76 1.37 15.40
N LEU A 289 -13.39 1.80 14.20
CA LEU A 289 -12.07 1.53 13.63
C LEU A 289 -10.95 2.17 14.45
N LEU A 290 -11.13 3.40 14.95
CA LEU A 290 -10.15 4.05 15.84
C LEU A 290 -9.97 3.29 17.16
N PHE A 291 -11.04 2.72 17.71
CA PHE A 291 -10.93 1.88 18.90
C PHE A 291 -10.12 0.60 18.61
N ILE A 292 -10.40 -0.08 17.49
CA ILE A 292 -9.66 -1.29 17.09
C ILE A 292 -8.20 -0.93 16.78
N GLU A 293 -7.96 0.23 16.15
CA GLU A 293 -6.62 0.74 15.84
C GLU A 293 -5.80 0.99 17.11
N ALA A 294 -6.38 1.68 18.09
CA ALA A 294 -5.71 1.90 19.37
C ALA A 294 -5.44 0.58 20.11
N LEU A 295 -6.41 -0.33 20.14
CA LEU A 295 -6.26 -1.64 20.75
C LEU A 295 -5.15 -2.47 20.08
N SER A 296 -5.09 -2.46 18.73
CA SER A 296 -4.04 -3.17 18.00
C SER A 296 -2.64 -2.60 18.30
N GLY A 297 -2.51 -1.29 18.50
CA GLY A 297 -1.27 -0.65 18.95
C GLY A 297 -0.84 -1.11 20.35
N VAL A 298 -1.79 -1.17 21.31
CA VAL A 298 -1.56 -1.70 22.64
C VAL A 298 -1.13 -3.17 22.59
N VAL A 299 -1.83 -3.99 21.78
CA VAL A 299 -1.49 -5.42 21.61
C VAL A 299 -0.08 -5.57 21.03
N MET A 300 0.31 -4.78 20.03
CA MET A 300 1.66 -4.84 19.48
C MET A 300 2.74 -4.54 20.54
N PHE A 301 2.52 -3.55 21.39
CA PHE A 301 3.52 -3.13 22.37
C PHE A 301 3.65 -4.13 23.52
N TYR A 302 2.54 -4.65 24.07
CA TYR A 302 2.56 -5.51 25.27
C TYR A 302 2.68 -7.01 24.97
N PHE A 303 2.46 -7.44 23.73
CA PHE A 303 2.52 -8.85 23.34
C PHE A 303 3.56 -9.11 22.21
N ASP A 304 4.59 -8.29 22.12
CA ASP A 304 5.76 -8.50 21.25
C ASP A 304 5.40 -8.74 19.78
N PHE A 305 4.58 -7.85 19.25
CA PHE A 305 4.19 -7.88 17.83
C PHE A 305 3.64 -9.24 17.37
N PRO A 306 2.46 -9.67 17.87
CA PRO A 306 1.83 -10.90 17.41
C PRO A 306 1.71 -10.93 15.89
N PHE A 307 1.80 -12.13 15.30
CA PHE A 307 1.69 -12.28 13.85
C PHE A 307 0.38 -11.66 13.34
N GLY A 308 0.46 -10.87 12.28
CA GLY A 308 -0.68 -10.17 11.68
C GLY A 308 -1.01 -8.81 12.29
N SER A 309 -0.59 -8.51 13.53
CA SER A 309 -0.95 -7.26 14.22
C SER A 309 -0.53 -6.00 13.46
N GLN A 310 0.68 -5.97 12.93
CA GLN A 310 1.22 -4.84 12.15
C GLN A 310 0.46 -4.63 10.84
N THR A 311 0.12 -5.73 10.16
CA THR A 311 -0.65 -5.71 8.91
C THR A 311 -2.06 -5.18 9.15
N ILE A 312 -2.73 -5.66 10.21
CA ILE A 312 -4.08 -5.22 10.59
C ILE A 312 -4.08 -3.75 10.98
N HIS A 313 -3.11 -3.31 11.79
CA HIS A 313 -2.98 -1.92 12.23
C HIS A 313 -2.87 -0.97 11.03
N LEU A 314 -1.92 -1.19 10.10
CA LEU A 314 -1.78 -0.34 8.92
C LEU A 314 -3.04 -0.37 8.01
N PHE A 315 -3.67 -1.53 7.88
CA PHE A 315 -4.88 -1.69 7.08
C PHE A 315 -6.04 -0.89 7.66
N ILE A 316 -6.26 -0.94 8.98
CA ILE A 316 -7.31 -0.18 9.66
C ILE A 316 -7.04 1.33 9.55
N ALA A 317 -5.80 1.79 9.72
CA ALA A 317 -5.43 3.20 9.50
C ALA A 317 -5.84 3.68 8.11
N SER A 318 -5.61 2.86 7.07
CA SER A 318 -6.02 3.19 5.70
C SER A 318 -7.55 3.25 5.52
N LEU A 319 -8.30 2.38 6.21
CA LEU A 319 -9.77 2.41 6.21
C LEU A 319 -10.31 3.67 6.93
N ILE A 320 -9.72 4.06 8.07
CA ILE A 320 -10.08 5.31 8.78
C ILE A 320 -9.95 6.50 7.84
N PHE A 321 -8.81 6.64 7.17
CA PHE A 321 -8.61 7.68 6.16
C PHE A 321 -9.68 7.63 5.06
N GLY A 322 -9.95 6.45 4.51
CA GLY A 322 -10.93 6.27 3.44
C GLY A 322 -12.35 6.67 3.87
N PHE A 323 -12.80 6.29 5.07
CA PHE A 323 -14.10 6.71 5.60
C PHE A 323 -14.17 8.21 5.86
N GLN A 324 -13.13 8.80 6.47
CA GLN A 324 -13.07 10.25 6.69
C GLN A 324 -13.16 11.01 5.35
N PHE A 325 -12.40 10.60 4.35
CA PHE A 325 -12.42 11.21 3.03
C PHE A 325 -13.78 11.03 2.33
N PHE A 326 -14.40 9.86 2.43
CA PHE A 326 -15.75 9.62 1.91
C PHE A 326 -16.80 10.53 2.56
N ILE A 327 -16.75 10.71 3.90
CA ILE A 327 -17.63 11.62 4.63
C ILE A 327 -17.41 13.06 4.17
N LEU A 328 -16.15 13.47 3.97
CA LEU A 328 -15.80 14.82 3.48
C LEU A 328 -16.46 15.09 2.13
N LEU A 329 -16.30 14.17 1.18
CA LEU A 329 -16.91 14.32 -0.15
C LEU A 329 -18.45 14.39 -0.09
N LYS A 330 -19.07 13.61 0.77
CA LYS A 330 -20.53 13.65 0.97
C LYS A 330 -21.01 15.00 1.48
N ASN A 331 -20.23 15.65 2.33
CA ASN A 331 -20.57 16.99 2.87
C ASN A 331 -20.34 18.11 1.85
N ILE A 332 -19.36 17.99 0.96
CA ILE A 332 -19.01 19.04 -0.04
C ILE A 332 -19.96 18.98 -1.24
N THR A 333 -20.33 17.80 -1.72
CA THR A 333 -21.07 17.60 -2.98
C THR A 333 -22.57 17.92 -2.91
N PHE A 334 -23.08 18.32 -1.74
CA PHE A 334 -24.50 18.60 -1.55
C PHE A 334 -25.03 19.77 -2.40
N LYS A 335 -24.19 20.80 -2.67
CA LYS A 335 -24.62 22.04 -3.34
C LYS A 335 -24.79 21.91 -4.85
N ASP A 336 -24.03 21.01 -5.50
CA ASP A 336 -23.99 20.95 -6.95
C ASP A 336 -25.09 20.08 -7.58
N LYS A 337 -25.79 19.25 -6.79
CA LYS A 337 -26.83 18.35 -7.30
C LYS A 337 -28.22 18.99 -7.42
N LEU A 338 -28.49 20.03 -6.66
CA LEU A 338 -29.75 20.78 -6.76
C LEU A 338 -29.82 21.69 -8.01
N ASN A 339 -28.67 22.05 -8.59
CA ASN A 339 -28.58 22.91 -9.77
C ASN A 339 -28.55 22.18 -11.12
N TYR A 340 -28.63 20.86 -11.16
CA TYR A 340 -28.59 20.04 -12.38
C TYR A 340 -29.87 19.23 -12.64
N GLU A 341 -30.94 19.47 -11.87
CA GLU A 341 -32.27 18.85 -12.06
C GLU A 341 -33.33 19.88 -12.53
N ILE A 342 -32.89 21.00 -13.16
CA ILE A 342 -33.79 21.93 -13.88
C ILE A 342 -33.47 21.83 -15.36
#